data_aac3184b16e5c1e17414f5f533bf676c
#
_entry.id   aac3184b16e5c1e17414f5f533bf676c
#
_cell.length_a   1.000
_cell.length_b   1.000
_cell.length_c   1.000
_cell.angle_alpha   90.00
_cell.angle_beta   90.00
_cell.angle_gamma   90.00
#
_symmetry.space_group_name_H-M   'P 1'
#
loop_
_entity.id
_entity.type
_entity.pdbx_description
1 polymer ?
#
loop_
_entity_poly.entity_id
_entity_poly.type
_entity_poly.pdbx_seq_one_letter_code
_entity_poly.pdbx_strand_id
1 'polypeptide(L)'
;MTVDHGITHIALPVTDLSASLAFYDRYARMQVVHHRTDPDSGTSVAWISDLTRPFVLVLIEAPAHGGKPEERLGGAYCHIGLGVASREEVDILSGRARAEHRTVLGPIDSGPPVGYWAYIVDPDGHNLEISFGQEVGLTVDAAADARA
;
A
#
# COMPACT_ATOMS: atom_id res chain seq x y z
N MET A 1 -10.62 26.63 0.20
CA MET A 1 -9.78 25.57 0.81
C MET A 1 -10.71 24.54 1.39
N THR A 2 -10.61 23.31 0.93
CA THR A 2 -11.34 22.17 1.50
C THR A 2 -10.50 21.55 2.60
N VAL A 3 -11.13 21.26 3.73
CA VAL A 3 -10.52 20.52 4.84
C VAL A 3 -10.83 19.06 4.63
N ASP A 4 -9.81 18.20 4.73
CA ASP A 4 -9.99 16.76 4.61
C ASP A 4 -10.78 16.22 5.81
N HIS A 5 -11.72 15.31 5.52
CA HIS A 5 -12.51 14.61 6.51
C HIS A 5 -12.38 13.10 6.33
N GLY A 6 -12.49 12.36 7.43
CA GLY A 6 -12.37 10.91 7.44
C GLY A 6 -10.93 10.43 7.45
N ILE A 7 -10.69 9.22 6.97
CA ILE A 7 -9.36 8.60 6.95
C ILE A 7 -8.55 9.20 5.81
N THR A 8 -7.40 9.84 6.12
CA THR A 8 -6.54 10.54 5.15
C THR A 8 -5.26 9.80 4.81
N HIS A 9 -4.76 8.94 5.69
CA HIS A 9 -3.49 8.26 5.48
C HIS A 9 -3.31 7.01 6.33
N ILE A 10 -2.35 6.18 5.92
CA ILE A 10 -1.75 5.10 6.70
C ILE A 10 -0.24 5.34 6.71
N ALA A 11 0.38 5.22 7.86
CA ALA A 11 1.83 5.37 8.00
C ALA A 11 2.51 3.99 8.14
N LEU A 12 3.61 3.81 7.39
CA LEU A 12 4.43 2.59 7.40
C LEU A 12 5.88 2.94 7.73
N PRO A 13 6.48 2.33 8.76
CA PRO A 13 7.91 2.40 8.94
C PRO A 13 8.61 1.61 7.83
N VAL A 14 9.68 2.18 7.29
CA VAL A 14 10.50 1.56 6.26
C VAL A 14 11.98 1.63 6.65
N THR A 15 12.80 0.71 6.15
CA THR A 15 14.25 0.69 6.43
C THR A 15 15.06 1.39 5.37
N ASP A 16 14.57 1.43 4.13
CA ASP A 16 15.16 2.11 2.98
C ASP A 16 14.05 2.80 2.19
N LEU A 17 13.96 4.12 2.36
CA LEU A 17 12.92 4.92 1.73
C LEU A 17 12.99 4.86 0.20
N SER A 18 14.21 4.91 -0.37
CA SER A 18 14.41 4.82 -1.82
C SER A 18 13.91 3.49 -2.39
N ALA A 19 14.22 2.36 -1.72
CA ALA A 19 13.77 1.05 -2.15
C ALA A 19 12.25 0.93 -2.07
N SER A 20 11.63 1.46 -1.00
CA SER A 20 10.18 1.47 -0.84
C SER A 20 9.49 2.36 -1.87
N LEU A 21 10.01 3.55 -2.15
CA LEU A 21 9.46 4.43 -3.18
C LEU A 21 9.50 3.78 -4.56
N ALA A 22 10.62 3.14 -4.93
CA ALA A 22 10.73 2.41 -6.18
C ALA A 22 9.74 1.23 -6.27
N PHE A 23 9.52 0.52 -5.16
CA PHE A 23 8.53 -0.57 -5.09
C PHE A 23 7.11 -0.07 -5.33
N TYR A 24 6.67 0.94 -4.58
CA TYR A 24 5.29 1.45 -4.68
C TYR A 24 5.00 2.16 -5.99
N ASP A 25 5.97 2.85 -6.60
CA ASP A 25 5.84 3.36 -7.97
C ASP A 25 5.65 2.21 -8.97
N ARG A 26 6.47 1.17 -8.88
CA ARG A 26 6.48 0.05 -9.84
C ARG A 26 5.23 -0.84 -9.77
N TYR A 27 4.74 -1.13 -8.57
CA TYR A 27 3.67 -2.11 -8.37
C TYR A 27 2.30 -1.49 -8.06
N ALA A 28 2.26 -0.25 -7.60
CA ALA A 28 1.04 0.44 -7.20
C ALA A 28 0.84 1.82 -7.88
N ARG A 29 1.75 2.20 -8.80
CA ARG A 29 1.72 3.49 -9.50
C ARG A 29 1.64 4.68 -8.55
N MET A 30 2.24 4.56 -7.36
CA MET A 30 2.25 5.60 -6.35
C MET A 30 3.33 6.63 -6.66
N GLN A 31 2.96 7.89 -6.63
CA GLN A 31 3.86 9.03 -6.85
C GLN A 31 4.12 9.77 -5.55
N VAL A 32 5.35 10.30 -5.39
CA VAL A 32 5.67 11.15 -4.24
C VAL A 32 4.96 12.49 -4.39
N VAL A 33 4.12 12.83 -3.42
CA VAL A 33 3.41 14.12 -3.36
C VAL A 33 3.96 15.05 -2.29
N HIS A 34 4.73 14.53 -1.34
CA HIS A 34 5.47 15.29 -0.34
C HIS A 34 6.68 14.50 0.14
N HIS A 35 7.80 15.20 0.40
CA HIS A 35 9.00 14.61 0.98
C HIS A 35 9.68 15.60 1.93
N ARG A 36 10.11 15.11 3.06
CA ARG A 36 10.83 15.90 4.05
C ARG A 36 11.82 15.03 4.81
N THR A 37 12.99 15.62 5.15
CA THR A 37 13.93 15.04 6.11
C THR A 37 14.05 16.01 7.27
N ASP A 38 13.86 15.52 8.49
CA ASP A 38 14.04 16.28 9.71
C ASP A 38 15.55 16.41 9.98
N PRO A 39 16.09 17.66 10.06
CA PRO A 39 17.53 17.87 10.23
C PRO A 39 18.04 17.44 11.60
N ASP A 40 17.19 17.43 12.61
CA ASP A 40 17.61 17.12 14.00
C ASP A 40 17.61 15.62 14.26
N SER A 41 16.57 14.91 13.81
CA SER A 41 16.43 13.46 14.00
C SER A 41 16.99 12.63 12.86
N GLY A 42 17.19 13.20 11.67
CA GLY A 42 17.53 12.50 10.45
C GLY A 42 16.40 11.62 9.89
N THR A 43 15.18 11.71 10.46
CA THR A 43 14.01 10.97 9.98
C THR A 43 13.54 11.51 8.65
N SER A 44 13.42 10.65 7.66
CA SER A 44 12.87 11.00 6.34
C SER A 44 11.43 10.49 6.22
N VAL A 45 10.56 11.34 5.70
CA VAL A 45 9.15 11.05 5.48
C VAL A 45 8.78 11.34 4.05
N ALA A 46 8.14 10.39 3.38
CA ALA A 46 7.55 10.61 2.07
C ALA A 46 6.04 10.28 2.11
N TRP A 47 5.24 11.14 1.50
CA TRP A 47 3.85 10.85 1.21
C TRP A 47 3.74 10.42 -0.24
N ILE A 48 3.12 9.28 -0.46
CA ILE A 48 2.88 8.74 -1.79
C ILE A 48 1.39 8.56 -2.04
N SER A 49 0.95 8.78 -3.28
CA SER A 49 -0.46 8.70 -3.66
C SER A 49 -0.61 8.17 -5.08
N ASP A 50 -1.69 7.44 -5.32
CA ASP A 50 -2.14 7.06 -6.66
C ASP A 50 -2.91 8.18 -7.39
N LEU A 51 -3.08 9.34 -6.73
CA LEU A 51 -3.78 10.53 -7.22
C LEU A 51 -5.28 10.32 -7.53
N THR A 52 -5.88 9.21 -7.10
CA THR A 52 -7.29 8.89 -7.38
C THR A 52 -8.25 9.42 -6.32
N ARG A 53 -7.73 9.73 -5.13
CA ARG A 53 -8.52 10.22 -3.97
C ARG A 53 -7.61 10.98 -3.00
N PRO A 54 -8.18 11.76 -2.07
CA PRO A 54 -7.41 12.49 -1.06
C PRO A 54 -6.93 11.54 0.05
N PHE A 55 -6.01 10.64 -0.32
CA PHE A 55 -5.43 9.65 0.57
C PHE A 55 -3.95 9.43 0.23
N VAL A 56 -3.10 9.27 1.25
CA VAL A 56 -1.69 8.99 1.07
C VAL A 56 -1.23 7.82 1.93
N LEU A 57 -0.23 7.09 1.44
CA LEU A 57 0.63 6.29 2.30
C LEU A 57 1.79 7.18 2.76
N VAL A 58 2.07 7.16 4.05
CA VAL A 58 3.18 7.88 4.68
C VAL A 58 4.28 6.87 4.96
N LEU A 59 5.39 6.95 4.22
CA LEU A 59 6.57 6.11 4.46
C LEU A 59 7.53 6.86 5.38
N ILE A 60 7.97 6.21 6.46
CA ILE A 60 8.82 6.83 7.48
C ILE A 60 10.10 6.00 7.63
N GLU A 61 11.23 6.58 7.23
CA GLU A 61 12.56 6.03 7.48
C GLU A 61 13.19 6.79 8.64
N ALA A 62 13.28 6.14 9.79
CA ALA A 62 14.03 6.67 10.93
C ALA A 62 15.47 6.15 10.89
N PRO A 63 16.46 6.95 11.33
CA PRO A 63 17.82 6.47 11.50
C PRO A 63 17.84 5.23 12.35
N ALA A 64 18.72 4.27 12.01
CA ALA A 64 18.85 3.00 12.71
C ALA A 64 19.28 3.23 14.18
N HIS A 65 18.32 3.31 15.06
CA HIS A 65 18.51 3.24 16.51
C HIS A 65 18.27 1.79 16.94
N GLY A 66 19.15 0.88 16.53
CA GLY A 66 19.36 -0.42 17.17
C GLY A 66 18.20 -1.43 17.23
N GLY A 67 17.03 -1.16 16.64
CA GLY A 67 15.94 -2.12 16.62
C GLY A 67 15.84 -2.82 15.25
N LYS A 68 15.59 -4.13 15.23
CA LYS A 68 15.29 -4.83 13.98
C LYS A 68 13.96 -4.35 13.44
N PRO A 69 13.78 -4.24 12.09
CA PRO A 69 12.50 -3.88 11.46
C PRO A 69 11.32 -4.71 11.99
N GLU A 70 11.53 -5.97 12.23
CA GLU A 70 10.56 -6.93 12.76
C GLU A 70 10.01 -6.55 14.14
N GLU A 71 10.79 -5.88 14.97
CA GLU A 71 10.40 -5.43 16.31
C GLU A 71 9.54 -4.17 16.26
N ARG A 72 9.64 -3.37 15.18
CA ARG A 72 8.86 -2.15 14.96
C ARG A 72 7.53 -2.44 14.25
N LEU A 73 7.48 -3.51 13.46
CA LEU A 73 6.35 -3.89 12.62
C LEU A 73 5.33 -4.75 13.37
N GLY A 74 5.26 -4.63 14.69
CA GLY A 74 4.36 -5.41 15.54
C GLY A 74 2.98 -5.63 14.95
N GLY A 75 2.90 -6.46 13.92
CA GLY A 75 1.74 -7.19 13.42
C GLY A 75 0.41 -6.44 13.20
N ALA A 76 0.39 -5.12 13.26
CA ALA A 76 -0.87 -4.38 13.27
C ALA A 76 -1.58 -4.34 11.90
N TYR A 77 -0.83 -4.46 10.80
CA TYR A 77 -1.40 -4.43 9.45
C TYR A 77 -1.07 -5.70 8.70
N CYS A 78 -2.09 -6.43 8.26
CA CYS A 78 -1.90 -7.62 7.44
C CYS A 78 -1.54 -7.26 6.00
N HIS A 79 -2.13 -6.22 5.43
CA HIS A 79 -1.89 -5.77 4.06
C HIS A 79 -2.45 -4.37 3.77
N ILE A 80 -2.00 -3.81 2.65
CA ILE A 80 -2.58 -2.64 2.01
C ILE A 80 -3.22 -3.13 0.71
N GLY A 81 -4.47 -2.77 0.45
CA GLY A 81 -5.20 -3.18 -0.75
C GLY A 81 -5.15 -2.14 -1.86
N LEU A 82 -4.81 -2.58 -3.07
CA LEU A 82 -4.84 -1.83 -4.32
C LEU A 82 -5.79 -2.51 -5.31
N GLY A 83 -6.83 -1.80 -5.74
CA GLY A 83 -7.68 -2.23 -6.84
C GLY A 83 -7.01 -2.00 -8.19
N VAL A 84 -7.04 -2.99 -9.09
CA VAL A 84 -6.55 -2.89 -10.46
C VAL A 84 -7.67 -3.08 -11.48
N ALA A 85 -7.41 -2.76 -12.75
CA ALA A 85 -8.44 -2.68 -13.77
C ALA A 85 -8.91 -4.05 -14.31
N SER A 86 -8.13 -5.12 -14.15
CA SER A 86 -8.45 -6.44 -14.69
C SER A 86 -7.76 -7.58 -13.94
N ARG A 87 -8.25 -8.81 -14.11
CA ARG A 87 -7.58 -10.04 -13.65
C ARG A 87 -6.20 -10.18 -14.29
N GLU A 88 -6.10 -9.86 -15.57
CA GLU A 88 -4.83 -9.89 -16.30
C GLU A 88 -3.77 -9.00 -15.66
N GLU A 89 -4.16 -7.83 -15.15
CA GLU A 89 -3.24 -6.93 -14.45
C GLU A 89 -2.72 -7.55 -13.13
N VAL A 90 -3.58 -8.27 -12.38
CA VAL A 90 -3.14 -9.05 -11.22
C VAL A 90 -2.12 -10.12 -11.63
N ASP A 91 -2.37 -10.84 -12.72
CA ASP A 91 -1.47 -11.88 -13.23
C ASP A 91 -0.12 -11.30 -13.69
N ILE A 92 -0.16 -10.17 -14.41
CA ILE A 92 1.05 -9.49 -14.91
C ILE A 92 1.92 -9.01 -13.74
N LEU A 93 1.33 -8.33 -12.74
CA LEU A 93 2.08 -7.80 -11.60
C LEU A 93 2.64 -8.93 -10.73
N SER A 94 1.86 -9.98 -10.50
CA SER A 94 2.31 -11.17 -9.76
C SER A 94 3.46 -11.89 -10.48
N GLY A 95 3.34 -12.06 -11.80
CA GLY A 95 4.39 -12.66 -12.64
C GLY A 95 5.67 -11.83 -12.64
N ARG A 96 5.54 -10.51 -12.76
CA ARG A 96 6.68 -9.57 -12.66
C ARG A 96 7.39 -9.68 -11.30
N ALA A 97 6.62 -9.66 -10.21
CA ALA A 97 7.17 -9.76 -8.87
C ALA A 97 7.94 -11.07 -8.65
N ARG A 98 7.41 -12.20 -9.15
CA ARG A 98 8.14 -13.49 -9.12
C ARG A 98 9.42 -13.46 -9.95
N ALA A 99 9.38 -12.88 -11.13
CA ALA A 99 10.57 -12.73 -11.98
C ALA A 99 11.64 -11.85 -11.33
N GLU A 100 11.24 -10.92 -10.47
CA GLU A 100 12.12 -10.07 -9.66
C GLU A 100 12.47 -10.67 -8.29
N HIS A 101 12.20 -11.96 -8.08
CA HIS A 101 12.50 -12.71 -6.86
C HIS A 101 11.80 -12.17 -5.59
N ARG A 102 10.66 -11.52 -5.74
CA ARG A 102 9.84 -11.09 -4.61
C ARG A 102 8.94 -12.22 -4.14
N THR A 103 8.62 -12.22 -2.86
CA THR A 103 7.64 -13.15 -2.30
C THR A 103 6.24 -12.78 -2.79
N VAL A 104 5.52 -13.75 -3.32
CA VAL A 104 4.15 -13.58 -3.86
C VAL A 104 3.27 -14.74 -3.37
N LEU A 105 2.10 -14.39 -2.85
CA LEU A 105 1.01 -15.33 -2.57
C LEU A 105 -0.13 -15.12 -3.58
N GLY A 106 -0.64 -16.19 -4.15
CA GLY A 106 -1.71 -16.13 -5.15
C GLY A 106 -1.16 -16.08 -6.59
N PRO A 107 -1.94 -15.67 -7.61
CA PRO A 107 -3.32 -15.16 -7.49
C PRO A 107 -4.32 -16.19 -6.97
N ILE A 108 -5.35 -15.70 -6.26
CA ILE A 108 -6.45 -16.49 -5.69
C ILE A 108 -7.78 -15.86 -6.09
N ASP A 109 -8.74 -16.66 -6.50
CA ASP A 109 -10.11 -16.23 -6.74
C ASP A 109 -10.98 -16.57 -5.53
N SER A 110 -11.40 -15.56 -4.79
CA SER A 110 -12.26 -15.71 -3.61
C SER A 110 -13.74 -15.39 -3.90
N GLY A 111 -14.05 -15.00 -5.15
CA GLY A 111 -15.41 -14.56 -5.53
C GLY A 111 -15.86 -13.26 -4.86
N PRO A 112 -17.08 -12.78 -5.20
CA PRO A 112 -17.62 -11.58 -4.60
C PRO A 112 -17.82 -11.71 -3.07
N PRO A 113 -17.64 -10.66 -2.26
CA PRO A 113 -17.17 -9.31 -2.64
C PRO A 113 -15.64 -9.15 -2.65
N VAL A 114 -14.89 -10.21 -2.38
CA VAL A 114 -13.43 -10.19 -2.22
C VAL A 114 -12.68 -10.11 -3.56
N GLY A 115 -13.13 -10.85 -4.57
CA GLY A 115 -12.59 -10.80 -5.91
C GLY A 115 -11.37 -11.69 -6.15
N TYR A 116 -10.59 -11.34 -7.16
CA TYR A 116 -9.37 -12.01 -7.60
C TYR A 116 -8.14 -11.21 -7.18
N TRP A 117 -7.25 -11.81 -6.39
CA TRP A 117 -6.21 -11.07 -5.69
C TRP A 117 -4.89 -11.84 -5.54
N ALA A 118 -3.82 -11.10 -5.30
CA ALA A 118 -2.52 -11.62 -4.92
C ALA A 118 -1.84 -10.69 -3.92
N TYR A 119 -0.95 -11.23 -3.08
CA TYR A 119 -0.03 -10.43 -2.26
C TYR A 119 1.35 -10.38 -2.90
N ILE A 120 1.95 -9.19 -2.89
CA ILE A 120 3.35 -8.96 -3.20
C ILE A 120 3.99 -8.34 -1.96
N VAL A 121 5.08 -8.96 -1.46
CA VAL A 121 5.77 -8.46 -0.27
C VAL A 121 6.71 -7.32 -0.64
N ASP A 122 6.61 -6.21 0.07
CA ASP A 122 7.47 -5.05 -0.11
C ASP A 122 8.88 -5.26 0.49
N PRO A 123 9.84 -4.31 0.32
CA PRO A 123 11.20 -4.46 0.86
C PRO A 123 11.28 -4.64 2.38
N ASP A 124 10.29 -4.19 3.14
CA ASP A 124 10.23 -4.27 4.60
C ASP A 124 9.35 -5.40 5.13
N GLY A 125 8.78 -6.22 4.26
CA GLY A 125 7.93 -7.33 4.63
C GLY A 125 6.43 -6.98 4.74
N HIS A 126 6.02 -5.78 4.36
CA HIS A 126 4.60 -5.43 4.27
C HIS A 126 3.95 -6.13 3.07
N ASN A 127 2.73 -6.58 3.24
CA ASN A 127 1.96 -7.15 2.14
C ASN A 127 1.23 -6.04 1.37
N LEU A 128 1.49 -5.96 0.06
CA LEU A 128 0.65 -5.24 -0.88
C LEU A 128 -0.31 -6.25 -1.52
N GLU A 129 -1.61 -6.10 -1.25
CA GLU A 129 -2.64 -6.82 -2.00
C GLU A 129 -2.94 -6.08 -3.29
N ILE A 130 -2.86 -6.77 -4.41
CA ILE A 130 -3.38 -6.31 -5.69
C ILE A 130 -4.62 -7.12 -6.03
N SER A 131 -5.73 -6.46 -6.33
CA SER A 131 -7.02 -7.13 -6.49
C SER A 131 -7.86 -6.56 -7.62
N PHE A 132 -8.65 -7.43 -8.25
CA PHE A 132 -9.68 -7.07 -9.22
C PHE A 132 -11.03 -7.61 -8.79
N GLY A 133 -12.07 -6.77 -8.94
CA GLY A 133 -13.43 -7.15 -8.60
C GLY A 133 -13.73 -7.15 -7.11
N GLN A 134 -12.93 -6.49 -6.31
CA GLN A 134 -13.25 -6.17 -4.92
C GLN A 134 -14.33 -5.08 -4.88
N GLU A 135 -15.46 -5.39 -4.25
CA GLU A 135 -16.66 -4.53 -4.29
C GLU A 135 -16.72 -3.56 -3.10
N VAL A 136 -15.58 -2.96 -2.72
CA VAL A 136 -15.51 -2.06 -1.56
C VAL A 136 -16.40 -0.82 -1.75
N GLY A 137 -16.26 -0.12 -2.87
CA GLY A 137 -17.05 1.07 -3.16
C GLY A 137 -18.54 0.78 -3.18
N LEU A 138 -18.94 -0.24 -3.92
CA LEU A 138 -20.35 -0.65 -4.00
C LEU A 138 -20.93 -1.02 -2.63
N THR A 139 -20.16 -1.70 -1.81
CA THR A 139 -20.59 -2.11 -0.46
C THR A 139 -20.74 -0.90 0.46
N VAL A 140 -19.82 0.05 0.38
CA VAL A 140 -19.87 1.30 1.18
C VAL A 140 -21.06 2.17 0.74
N ASP A 141 -21.26 2.33 -0.56
CA ASP A 141 -22.37 3.12 -1.12
C ASP A 141 -23.73 2.52 -0.71
N ALA A 142 -23.89 1.21 -0.83
CA ALA A 142 -25.10 0.52 -0.39
C ALA A 142 -25.36 0.68 1.11
N ALA A 143 -24.32 0.67 1.94
CA ALA A 143 -24.44 0.89 3.38
C ALA A 143 -24.77 2.35 3.73
N ALA A 144 -24.27 3.31 2.95
CA ALA A 144 -24.60 4.73 3.10
C ALA A 144 -26.07 5.00 2.76
N ASP A 145 -26.55 4.47 1.62
CA ASP A 145 -27.93 4.60 1.15
C ASP A 145 -28.94 3.99 2.15
N ALA A 146 -28.60 2.87 2.79
CA ALA A 146 -29.43 2.22 3.80
C ALA A 146 -29.61 3.04 5.10
N ARG A 147 -28.76 4.07 5.32
CA ARG A 147 -28.80 4.97 6.49
C ARG A 147 -29.47 6.30 6.20
N ALA A 148 -29.73 6.59 4.94
CA ALA A 148 -30.40 7.80 4.51
C ALA A 148 -31.92 7.66 4.63
#